data_6b841e65b86a2b3ec436d8ea2fc1bc0e
#
_entry.id   6b841e65b86a2b3ec436d8ea2fc1bc0e
#
_cell.length_a   1.000
_cell.length_b   1.000
_cell.length_c   1.000
_cell.angle_alpha   90.00
_cell.angle_beta   90.00
_cell.angle_gamma   90.00
#
_symmetry.space_group_name_H-M   'P 1'
#
loop_
_entity.id
_entity.type
_entity.pdbx_description
1 polymer ?
#
loop_
_entity_poly.entity_id
_entity_poly.type
_entity_poly.pdbx_seq_one_letter_code
_entity_poly.pdbx_strand_id
1 'polypeptide(L)'
;EKPQILLVDDSKMNRLILTEILQGDYRILEAKDGRECMDALQAEAGNLVLVLLDINMPVMDGFEVLKAMNANHTIEDIPVIMISSDDSDAAIRKSYELGASDYVNRPFDARIVYRRVTNTIKLYAKQRRLVQMVSDQIRARENNTDMLVGVLSHIVEFRNGESGAH
;
A
#
# COMPACT_ATOMS: atom_id res chain seq x y z
N GLU A 1 -18.10 1.03 -6.75
CA GLU A 1 -17.26 2.22 -6.97
C GLU A 1 -15.85 1.79 -7.40
N LYS A 2 -15.29 2.45 -8.44
CA LYS A 2 -13.97 2.08 -8.97
C LYS A 2 -12.87 2.47 -7.98
N PRO A 3 -11.86 1.60 -7.77
CA PRO A 3 -10.67 1.97 -7.00
C PRO A 3 -9.89 3.09 -7.70
N GLN A 4 -9.14 3.87 -6.93
CA GLN A 4 -8.40 5.03 -7.44
C GLN A 4 -6.90 4.76 -7.52
N ILE A 5 -6.31 5.10 -8.66
CA ILE A 5 -4.87 5.03 -8.93
C ILE A 5 -4.32 6.44 -9.07
N LEU A 6 -3.12 6.68 -8.52
CA LEU A 6 -2.37 7.90 -8.71
C LEU A 6 -1.32 7.70 -9.80
N LEU A 7 -1.41 8.49 -10.88
CA LEU A 7 -0.43 8.53 -11.96
C LEU A 7 0.51 9.72 -11.76
N VAL A 8 1.79 9.45 -11.62
CA VAL A 8 2.81 10.47 -11.38
C VAL A 8 3.81 10.44 -12.52
N ASP A 9 3.75 11.42 -13.41
CA ASP A 9 4.62 11.55 -14.57
C ASP A 9 4.62 13.03 -15.00
N ASP A 10 5.77 13.58 -15.33
CA ASP A 10 5.87 14.96 -15.80
C ASP A 10 5.37 15.14 -17.24
N SER A 11 5.28 14.06 -18.00
CA SER A 11 4.75 14.07 -19.37
C SER A 11 3.24 13.91 -19.37
N LYS A 12 2.54 14.94 -19.84
CA LYS A 12 1.10 14.89 -20.04
C LYS A 12 0.69 13.77 -21.01
N MET A 13 1.49 13.53 -22.05
CA MET A 13 1.24 12.46 -23.02
C MET A 13 1.29 11.09 -22.36
N ASN A 14 2.28 10.84 -21.50
CA ASN A 14 2.38 9.58 -20.77
C ASN A 14 1.20 9.36 -19.81
N ARG A 15 0.79 10.41 -19.10
CA ARG A 15 -0.39 10.33 -18.24
C ARG A 15 -1.65 10.02 -19.04
N LEU A 16 -1.78 10.62 -20.24
CA LEU A 16 -2.92 10.36 -21.12
C LEU A 16 -2.95 8.89 -21.58
N ILE A 17 -1.81 8.36 -22.00
CA ILE A 17 -1.69 6.96 -22.43
C ILE A 17 -2.07 6.02 -21.29
N LEU A 18 -1.52 6.24 -20.11
CA LEU A 18 -1.82 5.41 -18.92
C LEU A 18 -3.28 5.51 -18.51
N THR A 19 -3.86 6.69 -18.58
CA THR A 19 -5.28 6.90 -18.30
C THR A 19 -6.16 6.09 -19.27
N GLU A 20 -5.85 6.10 -20.55
CA GLU A 20 -6.56 5.30 -21.55
C GLU A 20 -6.51 3.80 -21.24
N ILE A 21 -5.38 3.31 -20.77
CA ILE A 21 -5.21 1.90 -20.41
C ILE A 21 -6.05 1.52 -19.19
N LEU A 22 -6.15 2.39 -18.21
CA LEU A 22 -6.62 2.06 -16.85
C LEU A 22 -8.00 2.59 -16.50
N GLN A 23 -8.51 3.61 -17.20
CA GLN A 23 -9.76 4.31 -16.81
C GLN A 23 -11.01 3.42 -16.85
N GLY A 24 -10.99 2.32 -17.58
CA GLY A 24 -12.11 1.38 -17.64
C GLY A 24 -12.44 0.77 -16.27
N ASP A 25 -11.41 0.45 -15.50
CA ASP A 25 -11.54 -0.24 -14.21
C ASP A 25 -11.18 0.61 -13.00
N TYR A 26 -10.50 1.75 -13.21
CA TYR A 26 -9.97 2.59 -12.13
C TYR A 26 -10.32 4.06 -12.32
N ARG A 27 -10.52 4.75 -11.20
CA ARG A 27 -10.50 6.22 -11.20
C ARG A 27 -9.05 6.68 -11.20
N ILE A 28 -8.77 7.72 -11.97
CA ILE A 28 -7.40 8.21 -12.17
C ILE A 28 -7.24 9.58 -11.51
N LEU A 29 -6.24 9.68 -10.65
CA LEU A 29 -5.75 10.93 -10.09
C LEU A 29 -4.37 11.18 -10.69
N GLU A 30 -4.06 12.38 -11.11
CA GLU A 30 -2.80 12.73 -11.78
C GLU A 30 -1.96 13.67 -10.94
N ALA A 31 -0.63 13.47 -11.00
CA ALA A 31 0.37 14.37 -10.46
C ALA A 31 1.49 14.54 -11.50
N LYS A 32 2.00 15.74 -11.65
CA LYS A 32 3.01 16.05 -12.69
C LYS A 32 4.45 16.04 -12.15
N ASP A 33 4.64 15.93 -10.84
CA ASP A 33 5.94 15.84 -10.19
C ASP A 33 5.83 15.18 -8.83
N GLY A 34 6.97 14.96 -8.19
CA GLY A 34 7.01 14.29 -6.89
C GLY A 34 6.35 15.09 -5.77
N ARG A 35 6.34 16.41 -5.85
CA ARG A 35 5.69 17.26 -4.87
C ARG A 35 4.18 17.12 -4.92
N GLU A 36 3.60 17.20 -6.12
CA GLU A 36 2.17 16.94 -6.29
C GLU A 36 1.80 15.51 -5.87
N CYS A 37 2.69 14.55 -6.12
CA CYS A 37 2.52 13.17 -5.67
C CYS A 37 2.40 13.10 -4.14
N MET A 38 3.31 13.74 -3.41
CA MET A 38 3.27 13.74 -1.95
C MET A 38 2.04 14.45 -1.41
N ASP A 39 1.63 15.56 -2.04
CA ASP A 39 0.40 16.26 -1.66
C ASP A 39 -0.84 15.37 -1.86
N ALA A 40 -0.92 14.66 -2.98
CA ALA A 40 -2.01 13.72 -3.28
C ALA A 40 -2.02 12.55 -2.30
N LEU A 41 -0.86 12.02 -1.94
CA LEU A 41 -0.74 10.95 -0.95
C LEU A 41 -1.24 11.40 0.41
N GLN A 42 -0.92 12.62 0.82
CA GLN A 42 -1.38 13.16 2.09
C GLN A 42 -2.89 13.37 2.10
N ALA A 43 -3.48 13.85 1.00
CA ALA A 43 -4.90 14.16 0.91
C ALA A 43 -5.76 12.92 0.70
N GLU A 44 -5.28 11.92 -0.06
CA GLU A 44 -6.09 10.83 -0.60
C GLU A 44 -5.59 9.42 -0.23
N ALA A 45 -4.66 9.29 0.73
CA ALA A 45 -4.03 8.00 1.06
C ALA A 45 -5.03 6.88 1.32
N GLY A 46 -6.14 7.16 2.00
CA GLY A 46 -7.17 6.18 2.30
C GLY A 46 -7.98 5.70 1.09
N ASN A 47 -7.90 6.39 -0.03
CA ASN A 47 -8.67 6.10 -1.25
C ASN A 47 -7.80 5.53 -2.38
N LEU A 48 -6.47 5.57 -2.23
CA LEU A 48 -5.55 5.12 -3.27
C LEU A 48 -5.21 3.64 -3.09
N VAL A 49 -5.23 2.90 -4.19
CA VAL A 49 -4.89 1.47 -4.21
C VAL A 49 -3.53 1.20 -4.86
N LEU A 50 -2.98 2.17 -5.59
CA LEU A 50 -1.69 2.03 -6.27
C LEU A 50 -1.18 3.39 -6.74
N VAL A 51 0.14 3.52 -6.79
CA VAL A 51 0.84 4.66 -7.41
C VAL A 51 1.66 4.14 -8.58
N LEU A 52 1.46 4.73 -9.76
CA LEU A 52 2.36 4.59 -10.91
C LEU A 52 3.29 5.80 -10.91
N LEU A 53 4.58 5.58 -10.77
CA LEU A 53 5.55 6.62 -10.43
C LEU A 53 6.70 6.65 -11.42
N ASP A 54 6.82 7.76 -12.14
CA ASP A 54 7.96 8.02 -13.00
C ASP A 54 9.21 8.29 -12.16
N ILE A 55 10.36 7.82 -12.61
CA ILE A 55 11.65 8.06 -11.94
C ILE A 55 12.11 9.48 -12.17
N ASN A 56 12.15 9.93 -13.42
CA ASN A 56 12.75 11.21 -13.82
C ASN A 56 11.70 12.30 -13.92
N MET A 57 11.64 13.14 -12.89
CA MET A 57 10.72 14.27 -12.82
C MET A 57 11.43 15.49 -12.23
N PRO A 58 10.98 16.72 -12.58
CA PRO A 58 11.50 17.92 -11.93
C PRO A 58 11.02 18.03 -10.49
N VAL A 59 11.64 18.91 -9.71
CA VAL A 59 11.33 19.26 -8.32
C VAL A 59 11.65 18.13 -7.34
N MET A 60 11.06 16.96 -7.55
CA MET A 60 11.26 15.78 -6.72
C MET A 60 11.12 14.54 -7.61
N ASP A 61 12.16 13.72 -7.71
CA ASP A 61 12.15 12.54 -8.56
C ASP A 61 11.45 11.34 -7.90
N GLY A 62 11.28 10.26 -8.67
CA GLY A 62 10.58 9.07 -8.17
C GLY A 62 11.31 8.35 -7.04
N PHE A 63 12.62 8.36 -7.04
CA PHE A 63 13.38 7.74 -5.94
C PHE A 63 13.23 8.53 -4.63
N GLU A 64 13.18 9.85 -4.71
CA GLU A 64 12.91 10.70 -3.54
C GLU A 64 11.52 10.45 -2.97
N VAL A 65 10.52 10.27 -3.86
CA VAL A 65 9.16 9.91 -3.45
C VAL A 65 9.15 8.56 -2.73
N LEU A 66 9.82 7.55 -3.27
CA LEU A 66 9.93 6.22 -2.62
C LEU A 66 10.56 6.32 -1.24
N LYS A 67 11.64 7.10 -1.10
CA LYS A 67 12.30 7.32 0.19
C LYS A 67 11.35 7.96 1.20
N ALA A 68 10.57 8.95 0.77
CA ALA A 68 9.59 9.59 1.62
C ALA A 68 8.46 8.63 2.02
N MET A 69 7.98 7.81 1.10
CA MET A 69 6.96 6.79 1.38
C MET A 69 7.45 5.70 2.33
N ASN A 70 8.74 5.36 2.27
CA ASN A 70 9.36 4.46 3.26
C ASN A 70 9.44 5.11 4.64
N ALA A 71 9.88 6.36 4.70
CA ALA A 71 10.06 7.08 5.97
C ALA A 71 8.75 7.25 6.74
N ASN A 72 7.63 7.47 6.05
CA ASN A 72 6.31 7.64 6.67
C ASN A 72 5.45 6.37 6.66
N HIS A 73 6.02 5.22 6.23
CA HIS A 73 5.35 3.91 6.15
C HIS A 73 4.17 3.81 5.17
N THR A 74 3.97 4.80 4.31
CA THR A 74 2.90 4.79 3.31
C THR A 74 3.06 3.62 2.32
N ILE A 75 4.31 3.25 2.02
CA ILE A 75 4.61 2.16 1.07
C ILE A 75 4.12 0.79 1.55
N GLU A 76 3.89 0.62 2.85
CA GLU A 76 3.36 -0.62 3.41
C GLU A 76 1.89 -0.83 3.02
N ASP A 77 1.15 0.24 2.81
CA ASP A 77 -0.29 0.22 2.51
C ASP A 77 -0.60 0.44 1.03
N ILE A 78 0.22 1.19 0.33
CA ILE A 78 -0.01 1.58 -1.07
C ILE A 78 1.17 1.09 -1.92
N PRO A 79 0.94 0.11 -2.82
CA PRO A 79 1.98 -0.39 -3.71
C PRO A 79 2.38 0.66 -4.74
N VAL A 80 3.66 0.62 -5.11
CA VAL A 80 4.23 1.52 -6.13
C VAL A 80 4.77 0.69 -7.28
N ILE A 81 4.38 1.03 -8.49
CA ILE A 81 4.99 0.53 -9.72
C ILE A 81 5.79 1.67 -10.34
N MET A 82 7.09 1.45 -10.53
CA MET A 82 7.95 2.44 -11.16
C MET A 82 7.79 2.42 -12.67
N ILE A 83 7.88 3.59 -13.29
CA ILE A 83 7.83 3.76 -14.73
C ILE A 83 9.10 4.47 -15.17
N SER A 84 9.77 3.98 -16.19
CA SER A 84 10.93 4.69 -16.74
C SER A 84 11.30 4.19 -18.14
N SER A 85 11.99 5.03 -18.89
CA SER A 85 12.70 4.65 -20.10
C SER A 85 14.11 4.11 -19.78
N ASP A 86 14.59 4.28 -18.55
CA ASP A 86 15.86 3.75 -18.09
C ASP A 86 15.69 2.28 -17.67
N ASP A 87 16.17 1.38 -18.51
CA ASP A 87 16.13 -0.06 -18.30
C ASP A 87 17.45 -0.61 -17.71
N SER A 88 18.31 0.25 -17.20
CA SER A 88 19.55 -0.18 -16.59
C SER A 88 19.27 -1.05 -15.35
N ASP A 89 20.14 -2.06 -15.15
CA ASP A 89 20.05 -2.93 -13.98
C ASP A 89 20.14 -2.13 -12.68
N ALA A 90 20.92 -1.04 -12.67
CA ALA A 90 21.09 -0.17 -11.51
C ALA A 90 19.78 0.52 -11.13
N ALA A 91 19.04 1.08 -12.11
CA ALA A 91 17.76 1.77 -11.87
C ALA A 91 16.69 0.80 -11.40
N ILE A 92 16.60 -0.37 -12.04
CA ILE A 92 15.65 -1.41 -11.66
C ILE A 92 15.92 -1.92 -10.24
N ARG A 93 17.19 -2.22 -9.94
CA ARG A 93 17.60 -2.68 -8.61
C ARG A 93 17.30 -1.66 -7.54
N LYS A 94 17.64 -0.39 -7.77
CA LYS A 94 17.36 0.69 -6.81
C LYS A 94 15.87 0.85 -6.55
N SER A 95 15.03 0.71 -7.58
CA SER A 95 13.57 0.76 -7.44
C SER A 95 13.08 -0.32 -6.47
N TYR A 96 13.50 -1.55 -6.66
CA TYR A 96 13.10 -2.66 -5.78
C TYR A 96 13.68 -2.53 -4.37
N GLU A 97 14.94 -2.12 -4.23
CA GLU A 97 15.57 -1.88 -2.93
C GLU A 97 14.84 -0.81 -2.11
N LEU A 98 14.28 0.20 -2.78
CA LEU A 98 13.49 1.25 -2.13
C LEU A 98 12.02 0.85 -1.91
N GLY A 99 11.65 -0.38 -2.26
CA GLY A 99 10.33 -0.93 -1.94
C GLY A 99 9.29 -0.89 -3.05
N ALA A 100 9.68 -0.57 -4.29
CA ALA A 100 8.75 -0.68 -5.41
C ALA A 100 8.29 -2.13 -5.59
N SER A 101 7.02 -2.30 -5.91
CA SER A 101 6.43 -3.62 -6.11
C SER A 101 6.72 -4.17 -7.51
N ASP A 102 6.87 -3.30 -8.48
CA ASP A 102 7.13 -3.68 -9.87
C ASP A 102 7.71 -2.51 -10.67
N TYR A 103 8.08 -2.79 -11.91
CA TYR A 103 8.72 -1.86 -12.81
C TYR A 103 8.16 -2.01 -14.23
N VAL A 104 7.85 -0.91 -14.89
CA VAL A 104 7.33 -0.88 -16.26
C VAL A 104 8.21 0.01 -17.13
N ASN A 105 8.66 -0.53 -18.26
CA ASN A 105 9.48 0.21 -19.23
C ASN A 105 8.61 0.99 -20.22
N ARG A 106 9.12 2.13 -20.68
CA ARG A 106 8.61 2.83 -21.85
C ARG A 106 9.32 2.32 -23.10
N PRO A 107 8.66 2.29 -24.26
CA PRO A 107 7.24 2.61 -24.49
C PRO A 107 6.29 1.60 -23.85
N PHE A 108 5.08 2.05 -23.49
CA PHE A 108 4.11 1.21 -22.79
C PHE A 108 3.50 0.16 -23.71
N ASP A 109 3.49 -1.09 -23.23
CA ASP A 109 2.62 -2.12 -23.74
C ASP A 109 1.35 -2.16 -22.86
N ALA A 110 0.21 -1.84 -23.45
CA ALA A 110 -1.05 -1.72 -22.70
C ALA A 110 -1.43 -2.98 -21.93
N ARG A 111 -1.17 -4.17 -22.50
CA ARG A 111 -1.49 -5.46 -21.85
C ARG A 111 -0.60 -5.70 -20.63
N ILE A 112 0.69 -5.38 -20.76
CA ILE A 112 1.65 -5.55 -19.66
C ILE A 112 1.32 -4.59 -18.53
N VAL A 113 1.09 -3.33 -18.83
CA VAL A 113 0.73 -2.30 -17.83
C VAL A 113 -0.54 -2.72 -17.08
N TYR A 114 -1.59 -3.03 -17.79
CA TYR A 114 -2.86 -3.44 -17.22
C TYR A 114 -2.70 -4.66 -16.30
N ARG A 115 -1.98 -5.67 -16.76
CA ARG A 115 -1.77 -6.90 -16.00
C ARG A 115 -0.95 -6.67 -14.73
N ARG A 116 0.15 -5.94 -14.83
CA ARG A 116 1.00 -5.64 -13.65
C ARG A 116 0.26 -4.82 -12.62
N VAL A 117 -0.47 -3.81 -13.06
CA VAL A 117 -1.30 -2.99 -12.16
C VAL A 117 -2.36 -3.84 -11.46
N THR A 118 -3.13 -4.60 -12.21
CA THR A 118 -4.21 -5.43 -11.66
C THR A 118 -3.66 -6.49 -10.70
N ASN A 119 -2.59 -7.18 -11.07
CA ASN A 119 -1.98 -8.21 -10.23
C ASN A 119 -1.41 -7.63 -8.94
N THR A 120 -0.76 -6.48 -9.02
CA THR A 120 -0.20 -5.81 -7.84
C THR A 120 -1.30 -5.39 -6.87
N ILE A 121 -2.38 -4.81 -7.36
CA ILE A 121 -3.53 -4.41 -6.53
C ILE A 121 -4.15 -5.63 -5.85
N LYS A 122 -4.35 -6.73 -6.59
CA LYS A 122 -4.90 -7.97 -6.04
C LYS A 122 -4.01 -8.58 -4.97
N LEU A 123 -2.69 -8.56 -5.19
CA LEU A 123 -1.73 -9.10 -4.23
C LEU A 123 -1.75 -8.32 -2.92
N TYR A 124 -1.73 -6.99 -2.98
CA TYR A 124 -1.82 -6.14 -1.79
C TYR A 124 -3.14 -6.30 -1.05
N ALA A 125 -4.25 -6.42 -1.77
CA ALA A 125 -5.56 -6.68 -1.16
C ALA A 125 -5.57 -8.02 -0.41
N LYS A 126 -4.96 -9.06 -0.97
CA LYS A 126 -4.80 -10.37 -0.33
C LYS A 126 -3.95 -10.27 0.94
N GLN A 127 -2.81 -9.59 0.86
CA GLN A 127 -1.91 -9.42 2.01
C GLN A 127 -2.62 -8.68 3.15
N ARG A 128 -3.32 -7.59 2.86
CA ARG A 128 -4.10 -6.85 3.87
C ARG A 128 -5.18 -7.70 4.51
N ARG A 129 -5.86 -8.53 3.72
CA ARG A 129 -6.88 -9.45 4.23
C ARG A 129 -6.29 -10.48 5.17
N LEU A 130 -5.14 -11.07 4.81
CA LEU A 130 -4.43 -12.03 5.66
C LEU A 130 -3.96 -11.40 6.97
N VAL A 131 -3.39 -10.21 6.92
CA VAL A 131 -2.96 -9.45 8.11
C VAL A 131 -4.17 -9.18 9.01
N GLN A 132 -5.30 -8.78 8.44
CA GLN A 132 -6.54 -8.53 9.19
C GLN A 132 -7.06 -9.80 9.86
N MET A 133 -7.07 -10.92 9.15
CA MET A 133 -7.49 -12.21 9.70
C MET A 133 -6.59 -12.66 10.85
N VAL A 134 -5.28 -12.51 10.73
CA VAL A 134 -4.32 -12.84 11.80
C VAL A 134 -4.54 -11.92 13.00
N SER A 135 -4.72 -10.62 12.80
CA SER A 135 -5.00 -9.65 13.86
C SER A 135 -6.28 -9.99 14.61
N ASP A 136 -7.34 -10.32 13.88
CA ASP A 136 -8.63 -10.71 14.48
C ASP A 136 -8.49 -11.99 15.30
N GLN A 137 -7.70 -12.96 14.82
CA GLN A 137 -7.47 -14.22 15.51
C GLN A 137 -6.66 -14.03 16.79
N ILE A 138 -5.64 -13.17 16.77
CA ILE A 138 -4.85 -12.81 17.95
C ILE A 138 -5.77 -12.12 18.98
N ARG A 139 -6.58 -11.16 18.56
CA ARG A 139 -7.52 -10.45 19.42
C ARG A 139 -8.53 -11.40 20.07
N ALA A 140 -9.07 -12.34 19.30
CA ALA A 140 -9.99 -13.35 19.81
C ALA A 140 -9.33 -14.23 20.88
N ARG A 141 -8.05 -14.63 20.69
CA ARG A 141 -7.28 -15.39 21.67
C ARG A 141 -7.03 -14.60 22.96
N GLU A 142 -6.65 -13.34 22.84
CA GLU A 142 -6.45 -12.44 23.99
C GLU A 142 -7.75 -12.28 24.78
N ASN A 143 -8.88 -12.04 24.12
CA ASN A 143 -10.19 -11.93 24.77
C ASN A 143 -10.58 -13.22 25.50
N ASN A 144 -10.31 -14.39 24.90
CA ASN A 144 -10.57 -15.67 25.54
C ASN A 144 -9.68 -15.87 26.76
N THR A 145 -8.40 -15.50 26.68
CA THR A 145 -7.47 -15.57 27.81
C THR A 145 -7.91 -14.66 28.95
N ASP A 146 -8.30 -13.43 28.66
CA ASP A 146 -8.80 -12.48 29.64
C ASP A 146 -10.07 -13.01 30.32
N MET A 147 -10.98 -13.61 29.56
CA MET A 147 -12.19 -14.23 30.11
C MET A 147 -11.86 -15.38 31.05
N LEU A 148 -10.92 -16.26 30.70
CA LEU A 148 -10.49 -17.37 31.55
C LEU A 148 -9.83 -16.88 32.83
N VAL A 149 -8.98 -15.86 32.75
CA VAL A 149 -8.36 -15.22 33.93
C VAL A 149 -9.44 -14.62 34.83
N GLY A 150 -10.44 -13.95 34.26
CA GLY A 150 -11.57 -13.41 35.02
C GLY A 150 -12.37 -14.46 35.74
N VAL A 151 -12.67 -15.58 35.08
CA VAL A 151 -13.39 -16.72 35.71
C VAL A 151 -12.57 -17.33 36.83
N LEU A 152 -11.27 -17.56 36.62
CA LEU A 152 -10.37 -18.09 37.65
C LEU A 152 -10.26 -17.15 38.84
N SER A 153 -10.18 -15.85 38.63
CA SER A 153 -10.16 -14.84 39.68
C SER A 153 -11.43 -14.90 40.54
N HIS A 154 -12.58 -15.02 39.91
CA HIS A 154 -13.86 -15.19 40.59
C HIS A 154 -13.91 -16.45 41.46
N ILE A 155 -13.41 -17.57 40.95
CA ILE A 155 -13.36 -18.83 41.68
C ILE A 155 -12.46 -18.68 42.93
N VAL A 156 -11.31 -18.03 42.80
CA VAL A 156 -10.38 -17.82 43.92
C VAL A 156 -11.01 -16.90 44.97
N GLU A 157 -11.66 -15.82 44.59
CA GLU A 157 -12.37 -14.92 45.52
C GLU A 157 -13.48 -15.62 46.28
N PHE A 158 -14.29 -16.42 45.60
CA PHE A 158 -15.35 -17.20 46.24
C PHE A 158 -14.80 -18.17 47.27
N ARG A 159 -13.71 -18.87 46.95
CA ARG A 159 -13.04 -19.82 47.84
C ARG A 159 -12.49 -19.14 49.09
N ASN A 160 -11.90 -17.96 48.94
CA ASN A 160 -11.35 -17.17 50.04
C ASN A 160 -12.46 -16.60 50.93
N GLY A 161 -13.64 -16.30 50.40
CA GLY A 161 -14.82 -15.87 51.14
C GLY A 161 -15.39 -16.95 52.05
N GLU A 162 -15.38 -18.19 51.59
CA GLU A 162 -15.86 -19.34 52.43
C GLU A 162 -14.87 -19.72 53.53
N SER A 163 -13.56 -19.54 53.30
CA SER A 163 -12.55 -19.86 54.32
C SER A 163 -12.44 -18.82 55.43
N GLY A 164 -13.05 -17.64 55.27
CA GLY A 164 -13.07 -16.57 56.26
C GLY A 164 -14.26 -16.64 57.27
N ALA A 165 -15.13 -17.63 57.16
CA ALA A 165 -16.35 -17.77 57.95
C ALA A 165 -16.27 -18.80 59.09
N HIS A 166 -15.05 -19.09 59.62
CA HIS A 166 -14.84 -19.92 60.80
C HIS A 166 -14.28 -19.15 61.97
#